data_c2c20c7f19602d6224be6b4a0042541d
#
_entry.id   c2c20c7f19602d6224be6b4a0042541d
#
_cell.length_a   1.000
_cell.length_b   1.000
_cell.length_c   1.000
_cell.angle_alpha   90.00
_cell.angle_beta   90.00
_cell.angle_gamma   90.00
#
_symmetry.space_group_name_H-M   'P 1'
#
loop_
_entity.id
_entity.type
_entity.pdbx_description
1 polymer ?
#
loop_
_entity_poly.entity_id
_entity_poly.type
_entity_poly.pdbx_seq_one_letter_code
_entity_poly.pdbx_strand_id
1 'polypeptide(L)'
;MKVKAQYFFCIWLILTSTHHAFSQQQNSTLNREFNLAQTKVYNEFGTSVHTSFQPIIQSHVVSSSQLNWLSESEKIIYNSSLQKHTPKPKSALKWLNQSFLYQHFLVVDTGNFYLTIDPLLNLEYGKDAEDKRTKIDNIYTNTRGLVINGNIGKKFSFRSSLYENQSFSPAYLSDFVNSYGVMPGQGRVKKFKQTGFDYAYSSAYISYSPTAFLNFQIGNDKHFIGDGYRSLLLSDVSTNYPFIRATALFLKRKIQYNKLHAELTNLERRDKGSVPEALFKRKTMSVHFINWTTTNWLNIGLFESTVWQTEDSSGTLPFNFMQLNPIPFVNTLTTGFNNTHHSSVGLNVKIKLPFKTVLYHQTVYDGNKDDTRIGIQGGLSYYGIKNLTIQSEFNTMSPDVYESNNNNYQGYNHYNQPLAHLYGNNFNELIGIVNYKYKRLFSQAKLNFAEYTENISKQNTQAVIIQAHLGYLINPSYNLAIIVGATNRTERINNSTDKTNYIYVSLLTNLRNLYTDF
;
A
#
# COMPACT_ATOMS: atom_id res chain seq x y z
N MET A 1 20.46 45.98 10.30
CA MET A 1 20.41 45.86 8.84
C MET A 1 21.14 44.64 8.26
N LYS A 2 21.98 43.91 9.02
CA LYS A 2 22.72 42.71 8.51
C LYS A 2 21.94 41.38 8.49
N VAL A 3 20.87 41.27 9.26
CA VAL A 3 20.10 40.00 9.35
C VAL A 3 19.15 39.79 8.15
N LYS A 4 18.66 40.87 7.53
CA LYS A 4 17.75 40.75 6.34
C LYS A 4 18.46 40.28 5.06
N ALA A 5 19.78 40.49 4.95
CA ALA A 5 20.54 40.08 3.76
C ALA A 5 20.81 38.57 3.70
N GLN A 6 20.92 37.89 4.85
CA GLN A 6 21.15 36.45 4.90
C GLN A 6 19.92 35.63 4.46
N TYR A 7 18.70 36.08 4.81
CA TYR A 7 17.48 35.43 4.38
C TYR A 7 17.21 35.59 2.86
N PHE A 8 17.60 36.75 2.31
CA PHE A 8 17.50 36.97 0.85
C PHE A 8 18.50 36.12 0.07
N PHE A 9 19.70 35.89 0.62
CA PHE A 9 20.73 35.04 -0.01
C PHE A 9 20.34 33.55 0.01
N CYS A 10 19.72 33.05 1.09
CA CYS A 10 19.18 31.70 1.17
C CYS A 10 17.99 31.48 0.20
N ILE A 11 17.14 32.49 0.04
CA ILE A 11 16.02 32.43 -0.92
C ILE A 11 16.53 32.50 -2.36
N TRP A 12 17.58 33.25 -2.63
CA TRP A 12 18.18 33.38 -3.97
C TRP A 12 18.94 32.13 -4.40
N LEU A 13 19.60 31.42 -3.48
CA LEU A 13 20.26 30.13 -3.75
C LEU A 13 19.26 29.00 -4.09
N ILE A 14 18.02 29.12 -3.65
CA ILE A 14 16.95 28.17 -3.98
C ILE A 14 16.43 28.36 -5.42
N LEU A 15 16.60 29.55 -6.00
CA LEU A 15 16.04 29.91 -7.31
C LEU A 15 16.94 29.63 -8.51
N THR A 16 18.23 29.27 -8.33
CA THR A 16 19.21 29.18 -9.44
C THR A 16 19.59 27.77 -9.88
N SER A 17 19.03 26.70 -9.31
CA SER A 17 19.30 25.33 -9.80
C SER A 17 18.30 24.89 -10.86
N THR A 18 18.45 25.38 -12.09
CA THR A 18 17.75 24.85 -13.26
C THR A 18 18.41 23.54 -13.74
N HIS A 19 18.24 22.47 -12.98
CA HIS A 19 18.49 21.15 -13.54
C HIS A 19 17.22 20.68 -14.28
N HIS A 20 17.36 20.45 -15.58
CA HIS A 20 16.32 19.86 -16.42
C HIS A 20 16.07 18.40 -15.99
N ALA A 21 15.31 18.20 -14.93
CA ALA A 21 14.76 16.90 -14.60
C ALA A 21 13.45 16.74 -15.38
N PHE A 22 13.41 15.79 -16.28
CA PHE A 22 12.14 15.29 -16.83
C PHE A 22 11.40 14.59 -15.68
N SER A 23 10.44 15.26 -15.10
CA SER A 23 9.84 14.85 -13.85
C SER A 23 8.37 14.53 -14.05
N GLN A 24 8.06 13.24 -14.09
CA GLN A 24 6.70 12.77 -13.82
C GLN A 24 6.53 12.72 -12.31
N GLN A 25 5.52 13.46 -11.82
CA GLN A 25 5.20 13.52 -10.40
C GLN A 25 4.21 12.43 -9.97
N GLN A 26 3.92 11.49 -10.86
CA GLN A 26 3.01 10.38 -10.57
C GLN A 26 3.60 9.44 -9.53
N ASN A 27 2.73 8.90 -8.72
CA ASN A 27 3.06 7.83 -7.80
C ASN A 27 3.07 6.48 -8.52
N SER A 28 3.99 5.59 -8.14
CA SER A 28 3.89 4.17 -8.48
C SER A 28 2.58 3.59 -7.92
N THR A 29 2.05 2.56 -8.54
CA THR A 29 0.88 1.85 -8.00
C THR A 29 1.27 0.98 -6.80
N LEU A 30 0.37 0.81 -5.83
CA LEU A 30 0.52 -0.16 -4.75
C LEU A 30 0.10 -1.56 -5.22
N ASN A 31 0.81 -2.09 -6.22
CA ASN A 31 0.62 -3.44 -6.74
C ASN A 31 1.99 -4.11 -6.89
N ARG A 32 2.35 -4.98 -5.95
CA ARG A 32 3.69 -5.58 -5.86
C ARG A 32 3.99 -6.47 -7.04
N GLU A 33 3.04 -7.27 -7.45
CA GLU A 33 3.25 -8.25 -8.52
C GLU A 33 3.57 -7.58 -9.85
N PHE A 34 2.79 -6.57 -10.22
CA PHE A 34 3.02 -5.84 -11.47
C PHE A 34 4.23 -4.92 -11.39
N ASN A 35 4.59 -4.43 -10.21
CA ASN A 35 5.78 -3.60 -10.02
C ASN A 35 7.07 -4.41 -9.81
N LEU A 36 7.04 -5.73 -9.88
CA LEU A 36 8.19 -6.59 -9.56
C LEU A 36 9.44 -6.27 -10.41
N ALA A 37 9.26 -5.97 -11.70
CA ALA A 37 10.37 -5.57 -12.58
C ALA A 37 11.03 -4.26 -12.12
N GLN A 38 10.23 -3.27 -11.73
CA GLN A 38 10.72 -2.00 -11.18
C GLN A 38 11.43 -2.22 -9.84
N THR A 39 10.86 -3.04 -8.97
CA THR A 39 11.45 -3.40 -7.68
C THR A 39 12.82 -4.06 -7.83
N LYS A 40 13.00 -4.94 -8.83
CA LYS A 40 14.31 -5.52 -9.16
C LYS A 40 15.34 -4.45 -9.49
N VAL A 41 14.99 -3.48 -10.36
CA VAL A 41 15.87 -2.37 -10.73
C VAL A 41 16.25 -1.51 -9.53
N TYR A 42 15.29 -1.19 -8.67
CA TYR A 42 15.53 -0.36 -7.48
C TYR A 42 16.40 -1.07 -6.42
N ASN A 43 16.34 -2.39 -6.40
CA ASN A 43 17.09 -3.22 -5.46
C ASN A 43 18.44 -3.69 -5.99
N GLU A 44 18.84 -3.27 -7.20
CA GLU A 44 20.18 -3.58 -7.73
C GLU A 44 21.27 -3.04 -6.82
N PHE A 45 22.31 -3.86 -6.57
CA PHE A 45 23.46 -3.45 -5.78
C PHE A 45 24.13 -2.21 -6.40
N GLY A 46 24.39 -1.21 -5.58
CA GLY A 46 24.97 0.04 -6.05
C GLY A 46 23.95 1.12 -6.46
N THR A 47 22.64 0.81 -6.54
CA THR A 47 21.61 1.82 -6.78
C THR A 47 21.26 2.58 -5.51
N SER A 48 21.04 3.90 -5.62
CA SER A 48 20.62 4.74 -4.49
C SER A 48 19.19 5.23 -4.71
N VAL A 49 18.19 4.42 -4.35
CA VAL A 49 16.76 4.73 -4.48
C VAL A 49 16.06 4.52 -3.15
N HIS A 50 15.27 5.49 -2.75
CA HIS A 50 14.39 5.40 -1.58
C HIS A 50 13.10 4.66 -1.95
N THR A 51 12.98 3.39 -1.56
CA THR A 51 11.83 2.54 -1.88
C THR A 51 10.93 2.24 -0.69
N SER A 52 11.42 2.51 0.53
CA SER A 52 10.75 2.08 1.75
C SER A 52 9.49 2.88 2.08
N PHE A 53 9.28 4.07 1.50
CA PHE A 53 8.01 4.80 1.60
C PHE A 53 7.26 4.74 0.27
N GLN A 54 6.12 4.07 0.25
CA GLN A 54 5.29 3.89 -0.93
C GLN A 54 3.93 4.57 -0.77
N PRO A 55 3.30 5.04 -1.87
CA PRO A 55 3.76 4.97 -3.25
C PRO A 55 4.99 5.85 -3.51
N ILE A 56 5.89 5.34 -4.36
CA ILE A 56 7.12 6.02 -4.75
C ILE A 56 6.77 7.11 -5.78
N ILE A 57 7.28 8.32 -5.59
CA ILE A 57 7.14 9.40 -6.57
C ILE A 57 8.14 9.13 -7.70
N GLN A 58 7.66 8.93 -8.92
CA GLN A 58 8.48 8.50 -10.07
C GLN A 58 9.64 9.46 -10.37
N SER A 59 9.44 10.77 -10.19
CA SER A 59 10.50 11.77 -10.38
C SER A 59 11.63 11.70 -9.36
N HIS A 60 11.40 11.07 -8.22
CA HIS A 60 12.42 10.87 -7.19
C HIS A 60 13.33 9.68 -7.50
N VAL A 61 12.92 8.83 -8.41
CA VAL A 61 13.75 7.75 -8.93
C VAL A 61 14.63 8.30 -10.04
N VAL A 62 15.93 8.40 -9.79
CA VAL A 62 16.88 8.71 -10.85
C VAL A 62 16.88 7.51 -11.80
N SER A 63 16.54 7.74 -13.06
CA SER A 63 16.65 6.73 -14.12
C SER A 63 18.12 6.34 -14.28
N SER A 64 18.61 5.42 -13.48
CA SER A 64 19.84 4.74 -13.78
C SER A 64 19.51 3.73 -14.89
N SER A 65 20.20 3.82 -15.99
CA SER A 65 20.07 2.97 -17.18
C SER A 65 20.47 1.51 -16.96
N GLN A 66 20.52 1.05 -15.71
CA GLN A 66 20.97 -0.29 -15.37
C GLN A 66 19.79 -1.26 -15.34
N LEU A 67 19.39 -1.73 -16.51
CA LEU A 67 18.40 -2.79 -16.67
C LEU A 67 19.03 -4.20 -16.66
N ASN A 68 20.21 -4.34 -16.06
CA ASN A 68 21.02 -5.55 -16.16
C ASN A 68 20.43 -6.76 -15.39
N TRP A 69 19.58 -6.50 -14.42
CA TRP A 69 18.90 -7.55 -13.66
C TRP A 69 17.63 -8.07 -14.32
N LEU A 70 17.09 -7.32 -15.28
CA LEU A 70 15.89 -7.71 -15.97
C LEU A 70 16.23 -8.67 -17.12
N SER A 71 15.42 -9.70 -17.27
CA SER A 71 15.39 -10.48 -18.49
C SER A 71 14.89 -9.63 -19.66
N GLU A 72 15.14 -10.03 -20.90
CA GLU A 72 14.69 -9.28 -22.08
C GLU A 72 13.16 -9.09 -22.09
N SER A 73 12.41 -10.08 -21.62
CA SER A 73 10.96 -9.98 -21.50
C SER A 73 10.51 -9.00 -20.41
N GLU A 74 11.22 -8.94 -19.28
CA GLU A 74 10.95 -7.97 -18.21
C GLU A 74 11.31 -6.54 -18.66
N LYS A 75 12.38 -6.37 -19.46
CA LYS A 75 12.74 -5.10 -20.09
C LYS A 75 11.64 -4.58 -21.00
N ILE A 76 11.03 -5.45 -21.82
CA ILE A 76 9.91 -5.07 -22.70
C ILE A 76 8.73 -4.56 -21.88
N ILE A 77 8.35 -5.28 -20.80
CA ILE A 77 7.26 -4.90 -19.94
C ILE A 77 7.57 -3.62 -19.17
N TYR A 78 8.78 -3.50 -18.63
CA TYR A 78 9.25 -2.29 -17.94
C TYR A 78 9.20 -1.09 -18.88
N ASN A 79 9.76 -1.21 -20.10
CA ASN A 79 9.77 -0.14 -21.07
C ASN A 79 8.35 0.23 -21.54
N SER A 80 7.45 -0.75 -21.74
CA SER A 80 6.07 -0.48 -22.13
C SER A 80 5.30 0.27 -21.04
N SER A 81 5.58 0.01 -19.78
CA SER A 81 4.98 0.76 -18.67
C SER A 81 5.46 2.22 -18.58
N LEU A 82 6.60 2.55 -19.19
CA LEU A 82 7.18 3.89 -19.26
C LEU A 82 6.87 4.62 -20.57
N GLN A 83 6.36 3.94 -21.59
CA GLN A 83 6.09 4.56 -22.89
C GLN A 83 4.94 5.57 -22.80
N LYS A 84 5.24 6.80 -23.19
CA LYS A 84 4.32 7.92 -23.14
C LYS A 84 3.46 8.09 -24.37
N HIS A 85 3.89 7.59 -25.52
CA HIS A 85 3.21 7.95 -26.77
C HIS A 85 3.36 6.89 -27.86
N THR A 86 2.23 6.51 -28.45
CA THR A 86 2.14 5.81 -29.72
C THR A 86 1.26 6.62 -30.66
N PRO A 87 1.59 6.69 -31.97
CA PRO A 87 0.78 7.45 -32.93
C PRO A 87 -0.68 7.00 -32.94
N LYS A 88 -1.60 7.94 -33.03
CA LYS A 88 -3.05 7.64 -33.10
C LYS A 88 -3.32 6.75 -34.31
N PRO A 89 -4.00 5.61 -34.12
CA PRO A 89 -4.34 4.71 -35.22
C PRO A 89 -5.35 5.36 -36.17
N LYS A 90 -5.17 5.09 -37.48
CA LYS A 90 -6.02 5.69 -38.54
C LYS A 90 -7.41 5.04 -38.69
N SER A 91 -7.71 3.96 -37.96
CA SER A 91 -9.03 3.29 -38.00
C SER A 91 -9.47 2.83 -36.61
N ALA A 92 -10.79 2.77 -36.38
CA ALA A 92 -11.39 2.32 -35.12
C ALA A 92 -10.97 0.89 -34.73
N LEU A 93 -10.87 -0.03 -35.69
CA LEU A 93 -10.44 -1.40 -35.43
C LEU A 93 -8.98 -1.49 -35.00
N LYS A 94 -8.10 -0.70 -35.62
CA LYS A 94 -6.68 -0.62 -35.20
C LYS A 94 -6.56 0.02 -33.82
N TRP A 95 -7.38 1.03 -33.52
CA TRP A 95 -7.41 1.65 -32.20
C TRP A 95 -7.85 0.64 -31.13
N LEU A 96 -8.93 -0.11 -31.34
CA LEU A 96 -9.38 -1.17 -30.44
C LEU A 96 -8.26 -2.19 -30.18
N ASN A 97 -7.65 -2.72 -31.26
CA ASN A 97 -6.57 -3.69 -31.13
C ASN A 97 -5.37 -3.15 -30.33
N GLN A 98 -4.96 -1.91 -30.58
CA GLN A 98 -3.86 -1.27 -29.84
C GLN A 98 -4.23 -1.02 -28.38
N SER A 99 -5.42 -0.51 -28.09
CA SER A 99 -5.90 -0.23 -26.73
C SER A 99 -6.09 -1.50 -25.91
N PHE A 100 -6.49 -2.61 -26.53
CA PHE A 100 -6.63 -3.88 -25.82
C PHE A 100 -5.31 -4.62 -25.58
N LEU A 101 -4.31 -4.47 -26.46
CA LEU A 101 -3.13 -5.35 -26.42
C LEU A 101 -1.82 -4.65 -26.03
N TYR A 102 -1.71 -3.32 -26.24
CA TYR A 102 -0.38 -2.69 -26.20
C TYR A 102 -0.30 -1.33 -25.49
N GLN A 103 -1.39 -0.56 -25.42
CA GLN A 103 -1.35 0.81 -24.91
C GLN A 103 -2.51 1.10 -23.95
N HIS A 104 -2.46 2.26 -23.30
CA HIS A 104 -3.58 2.74 -22.51
C HIS A 104 -4.86 2.80 -23.32
N PHE A 105 -6.01 2.59 -22.67
CA PHE A 105 -7.30 2.53 -23.35
C PHE A 105 -7.62 3.85 -24.05
N LEU A 106 -7.42 4.98 -23.36
CA LEU A 106 -7.53 6.30 -23.94
C LEU A 106 -6.32 7.15 -23.54
N VAL A 107 -5.72 7.83 -24.51
CA VAL A 107 -4.58 8.74 -24.31
C VAL A 107 -4.89 10.10 -24.92
N VAL A 108 -4.69 11.16 -24.15
CA VAL A 108 -4.67 12.54 -24.61
C VAL A 108 -3.30 13.12 -24.33
N ASP A 109 -2.60 13.58 -25.37
CA ASP A 109 -1.29 14.22 -25.24
C ASP A 109 -1.28 15.48 -26.11
N THR A 110 -1.09 16.63 -25.46
CA THR A 110 -1.00 17.95 -26.09
C THR A 110 0.36 18.62 -25.82
N GLY A 111 1.36 17.83 -25.37
CA GLY A 111 2.68 18.31 -24.99
C GLY A 111 2.75 18.76 -23.53
N ASN A 112 1.99 19.77 -23.14
CA ASN A 112 1.95 20.23 -21.74
C ASN A 112 0.92 19.51 -20.88
N PHE A 113 -0.04 18.83 -21.48
CA PHE A 113 -1.07 18.04 -20.79
C PHE A 113 -1.04 16.61 -21.30
N TYR A 114 -0.86 15.67 -20.39
CA TYR A 114 -0.90 14.24 -20.66
C TYR A 114 -1.95 13.58 -19.77
N LEU A 115 -2.85 12.80 -20.38
CA LEU A 115 -3.91 12.09 -19.67
C LEU A 115 -4.03 10.68 -20.21
N THR A 116 -4.20 9.71 -19.31
CA THR A 116 -4.61 8.35 -19.64
C THR A 116 -5.88 7.99 -18.89
N ILE A 117 -6.76 7.23 -19.54
CA ILE A 117 -7.92 6.62 -18.92
C ILE A 117 -7.86 5.13 -19.24
N ASP A 118 -7.93 4.30 -18.20
CA ASP A 118 -7.88 2.84 -18.30
C ASP A 118 -9.03 2.21 -17.52
N PRO A 119 -9.58 1.07 -17.99
CA PRO A 119 -10.57 0.33 -17.25
C PRO A 119 -9.97 -0.31 -16.01
N LEU A 120 -10.73 -0.35 -14.92
CA LEU A 120 -10.46 -1.16 -13.74
C LEU A 120 -11.48 -2.28 -13.67
N LEU A 121 -11.00 -3.51 -13.79
CA LEU A 121 -11.83 -4.70 -13.84
C LEU A 121 -11.27 -5.77 -12.90
N ASN A 122 -12.17 -6.53 -12.27
CA ASN A 122 -11.91 -7.87 -11.75
C ASN A 122 -13.19 -8.68 -11.95
N LEU A 123 -13.20 -9.49 -13.00
CA LEU A 123 -14.28 -10.43 -13.29
C LEU A 123 -13.79 -11.81 -12.89
N GLU A 124 -14.06 -12.19 -11.67
CA GLU A 124 -13.63 -13.45 -11.09
C GLU A 124 -14.82 -14.37 -10.89
N TYR A 125 -14.61 -15.64 -11.21
CA TYR A 125 -15.57 -16.71 -11.00
C TYR A 125 -14.85 -17.93 -10.46
N GLY A 126 -15.41 -18.54 -9.41
CA GLY A 126 -14.77 -19.67 -8.78
C GLY A 126 -15.74 -20.53 -7.95
N LYS A 127 -15.17 -21.59 -7.39
CA LYS A 127 -15.88 -22.52 -6.51
C LYS A 127 -15.00 -22.93 -5.36
N ASP A 128 -15.58 -23.00 -4.17
CA ASP A 128 -14.95 -23.57 -2.99
C ASP A 128 -15.54 -24.97 -2.76
N ALA A 129 -14.69 -25.98 -2.77
CA ALA A 129 -15.10 -27.38 -2.61
C ALA A 129 -15.52 -27.72 -1.16
N GLU A 130 -15.07 -26.92 -0.19
CA GLU A 130 -15.36 -27.10 1.24
C GLU A 130 -16.53 -26.25 1.72
N ASP A 131 -17.09 -25.38 0.86
CA ASP A 131 -18.19 -24.49 1.24
C ASP A 131 -19.49 -25.29 1.46
N LYS A 132 -19.95 -25.31 2.71
CA LYS A 132 -21.16 -26.02 3.14
C LYS A 132 -22.42 -25.15 3.11
N ARG A 133 -22.31 -23.90 2.69
CA ARG A 133 -23.44 -22.97 2.65
C ARG A 133 -24.40 -23.35 1.53
N THR A 134 -25.61 -23.75 1.88
CA THR A 134 -26.63 -24.32 0.95
C THR A 134 -27.22 -23.32 -0.05
N LYS A 135 -26.92 -22.03 0.08
CA LYS A 135 -27.52 -20.96 -0.76
C LYS A 135 -26.52 -20.29 -1.70
N ILE A 136 -25.28 -20.78 -1.77
CA ILE A 136 -24.23 -20.22 -2.63
C ILE A 136 -23.77 -21.30 -3.61
N ASP A 137 -24.31 -21.26 -4.83
CA ASP A 137 -23.87 -22.17 -5.90
C ASP A 137 -22.57 -21.70 -6.55
N ASN A 138 -22.33 -20.40 -6.57
CA ASN A 138 -21.20 -19.80 -7.28
C ASN A 138 -20.60 -18.63 -6.49
N ILE A 139 -19.29 -18.64 -6.36
CA ILE A 139 -18.49 -17.56 -5.81
C ILE A 139 -18.03 -16.70 -6.99
N TYR A 140 -18.27 -15.39 -6.93
CA TYR A 140 -17.80 -14.48 -7.96
C TYR A 140 -17.50 -13.08 -7.42
N THR A 141 -16.61 -12.37 -8.09
CA THR A 141 -16.38 -10.94 -7.90
C THR A 141 -16.56 -10.23 -9.23
N ASN A 142 -17.39 -9.19 -9.24
CA ASN A 142 -17.62 -8.33 -10.39
C ASN A 142 -17.20 -6.89 -10.01
N THR A 143 -15.97 -6.53 -10.36
CA THR A 143 -15.43 -5.19 -10.19
C THR A 143 -15.49 -4.44 -11.51
N ARG A 144 -16.02 -3.23 -11.48
CA ARG A 144 -16.14 -2.33 -12.63
C ARG A 144 -15.74 -0.93 -12.25
N GLY A 145 -14.84 -0.35 -13.02
CA GLY A 145 -14.38 0.99 -12.72
C GLY A 145 -13.44 1.55 -13.76
N LEU A 146 -12.84 2.66 -13.42
CA LEU A 146 -11.85 3.34 -14.25
C LEU A 146 -10.78 4.01 -13.39
N VAL A 147 -9.63 4.21 -14.01
CA VAL A 147 -8.54 5.03 -13.46
C VAL A 147 -8.14 6.08 -14.47
N ILE A 148 -7.97 7.29 -13.98
CA ILE A 148 -7.50 8.46 -14.73
C ILE A 148 -6.16 8.85 -14.13
N ASN A 149 -5.12 8.97 -14.98
CA ASN A 149 -3.84 9.52 -14.58
C ASN A 149 -3.52 10.72 -15.47
N GLY A 150 -3.02 11.80 -14.90
CA GLY A 150 -2.70 12.98 -15.67
C GLY A 150 -1.49 13.74 -15.16
N ASN A 151 -0.85 14.47 -16.08
CA ASN A 151 0.24 15.39 -15.82
C ASN A 151 -0.06 16.74 -16.48
N ILE A 152 0.22 17.83 -15.76
CA ILE A 152 0.12 19.20 -16.26
C ILE A 152 1.50 19.83 -16.16
N GLY A 153 2.12 20.05 -17.32
CA GLY A 153 3.51 20.49 -17.39
C GLY A 153 4.45 19.48 -16.70
N LYS A 154 5.47 20.01 -15.99
CA LYS A 154 6.49 19.19 -15.32
C LYS A 154 6.31 19.09 -13.81
N LYS A 155 5.37 19.84 -13.23
CA LYS A 155 5.26 20.03 -11.78
C LYS A 155 4.00 19.46 -11.15
N PHE A 156 2.93 19.26 -11.92
CA PHE A 156 1.67 18.75 -11.43
C PHE A 156 1.36 17.38 -12.00
N SER A 157 0.89 16.50 -11.14
CA SER A 157 0.27 15.23 -11.53
C SER A 157 -0.98 15.00 -10.69
N PHE A 158 -1.89 14.23 -11.23
CA PHE A 158 -3.07 13.78 -10.51
C PHE A 158 -3.42 12.35 -10.91
N ARG A 159 -4.08 11.67 -10.03
CA ARG A 159 -4.69 10.37 -10.28
C ARG A 159 -6.05 10.33 -9.61
N SER A 160 -7.01 9.72 -10.28
CA SER A 160 -8.31 9.36 -9.70
C SER A 160 -8.67 7.95 -10.12
N SER A 161 -9.18 7.15 -9.20
CA SER A 161 -9.71 5.82 -9.50
C SER A 161 -11.00 5.60 -8.74
N LEU A 162 -11.97 5.00 -9.41
CA LEU A 162 -13.25 4.62 -8.85
C LEU A 162 -13.61 3.25 -9.39
N TYR A 163 -14.04 2.34 -8.52
CA TYR A 163 -14.64 1.09 -8.92
C TYR A 163 -15.69 0.62 -7.91
N GLU A 164 -16.68 -0.08 -8.43
CA GLU A 164 -17.73 -0.73 -7.69
C GLU A 164 -17.56 -2.24 -7.78
N ASN A 165 -17.91 -2.93 -6.71
CA ASN A 165 -17.78 -4.36 -6.58
C ASN A 165 -19.09 -4.97 -6.15
N GLN A 166 -19.43 -6.10 -6.77
CA GLN A 166 -20.45 -7.01 -6.28
C GLN A 166 -19.81 -8.38 -6.15
N SER A 167 -19.85 -8.97 -4.96
CA SER A 167 -19.18 -10.24 -4.72
C SER A 167 -19.98 -11.19 -3.86
N PHE A 168 -19.82 -12.48 -4.17
CA PHE A 168 -20.07 -13.60 -3.28
C PHE A 168 -18.72 -14.22 -2.98
N SER A 169 -18.29 -14.15 -1.74
CA SER A 169 -16.94 -14.51 -1.33
C SER A 169 -16.89 -15.89 -0.68
N PRO A 170 -15.72 -16.57 -0.63
CA PRO A 170 -15.50 -17.75 0.21
C PRO A 170 -15.95 -17.52 1.65
N ALA A 171 -16.22 -18.60 2.39
CA ALA A 171 -16.80 -18.52 3.73
C ALA A 171 -16.00 -17.62 4.66
N TYR A 172 -14.68 -17.84 4.80
CA TYR A 172 -13.83 -17.08 5.70
C TYR A 172 -13.83 -15.56 5.42
N LEU A 173 -13.87 -15.14 4.14
CA LEU A 173 -13.98 -13.73 3.77
C LEU A 173 -15.37 -13.17 4.12
N SER A 174 -16.41 -13.96 3.92
CA SER A 174 -17.78 -13.58 4.30
C SER A 174 -17.90 -13.39 5.80
N ASP A 175 -17.26 -14.25 6.59
CA ASP A 175 -17.24 -14.19 8.05
C ASP A 175 -16.48 -12.96 8.55
N PHE A 176 -15.32 -12.68 7.94
CA PHE A 176 -14.61 -11.43 8.20
C PHE A 176 -15.49 -10.21 7.93
N VAL A 177 -16.13 -10.16 6.76
CA VAL A 177 -17.00 -9.02 6.40
C VAL A 177 -18.18 -8.88 7.36
N ASN A 178 -18.79 -9.98 7.79
CA ASN A 178 -19.89 -9.95 8.74
C ASN A 178 -19.43 -9.46 10.12
N SER A 179 -18.21 -9.79 10.55
CA SER A 179 -17.63 -9.42 11.84
C SER A 179 -17.16 -7.96 11.88
N TYR A 180 -16.46 -7.51 10.82
CA TYR A 180 -15.84 -6.18 10.80
C TYR A 180 -16.66 -5.11 10.06
N GLY A 181 -17.67 -5.51 9.26
CA GLY A 181 -18.51 -4.59 8.47
C GLY A 181 -17.83 -4.01 7.23
N VAL A 182 -16.66 -4.53 6.86
CA VAL A 182 -15.82 -4.03 5.76
C VAL A 182 -15.24 -5.17 4.94
N MET A 183 -15.02 -4.95 3.66
CA MET A 183 -14.21 -5.84 2.82
C MET A 183 -12.71 -5.59 3.09
N PRO A 184 -11.88 -6.65 3.26
CA PRO A 184 -10.45 -6.49 3.54
C PRO A 184 -9.76 -5.53 2.57
N GLY A 185 -9.06 -4.52 3.12
CA GLY A 185 -8.37 -3.49 2.34
C GLY A 185 -9.27 -2.54 1.55
N GLN A 186 -10.58 -2.63 1.74
CA GLN A 186 -11.58 -1.79 1.08
C GLN A 186 -12.53 -1.16 2.10
N GLY A 187 -13.58 -0.53 1.65
CA GLY A 187 -14.51 0.19 2.51
C GLY A 187 -15.63 -0.68 3.09
N ARG A 188 -16.61 0.02 3.66
CA ARG A 188 -17.83 -0.59 4.19
C ARG A 188 -18.61 -1.31 3.10
N VAL A 189 -19.28 -2.37 3.51
CA VAL A 189 -20.14 -3.15 2.62
C VAL A 189 -21.62 -2.88 2.88
N LYS A 190 -22.42 -3.07 1.82
CA LYS A 190 -23.87 -3.24 1.91
C LYS A 190 -24.19 -4.69 1.54
N LYS A 191 -25.25 -5.24 2.11
CA LYS A 191 -25.74 -6.56 1.71
C LYS A 191 -26.27 -6.49 0.28
N PHE A 192 -25.87 -7.47 -0.52
CA PHE A 192 -26.32 -7.69 -1.88
C PHE A 192 -27.00 -9.06 -1.96
N LYS A 193 -28.26 -9.09 -2.35
CA LYS A 193 -29.10 -10.30 -2.22
C LYS A 193 -29.05 -10.83 -0.77
N GLN A 194 -29.01 -12.16 -0.57
CA GLN A 194 -29.03 -12.75 0.78
C GLN A 194 -27.63 -12.84 1.41
N THR A 195 -26.60 -13.17 0.63
CA THR A 195 -25.28 -13.57 1.12
C THR A 195 -24.13 -12.80 0.47
N GLY A 196 -24.42 -11.99 -0.55
CA GLY A 196 -23.43 -11.20 -1.26
C GLY A 196 -23.19 -9.85 -0.63
N PHE A 197 -22.18 -9.16 -1.14
CA PHE A 197 -21.74 -7.85 -0.70
C PHE A 197 -21.61 -6.89 -1.89
N ASP A 198 -22.03 -5.65 -1.66
CA ASP A 198 -21.88 -4.51 -2.58
C ASP A 198 -21.05 -3.45 -1.88
N TYR A 199 -19.97 -3.02 -2.51
CA TYR A 199 -19.04 -2.04 -1.96
C TYR A 199 -18.29 -1.28 -3.05
N ALA A 200 -17.93 -0.05 -2.76
CA ALA A 200 -17.20 0.82 -3.66
C ALA A 200 -15.85 1.21 -3.08
N TYR A 201 -14.92 1.49 -3.95
CA TYR A 201 -13.62 2.04 -3.60
C TYR A 201 -13.30 3.23 -4.51
N SER A 202 -12.91 4.35 -3.90
CA SER A 202 -12.47 5.52 -4.64
C SER A 202 -11.20 6.07 -4.06
N SER A 203 -10.24 6.42 -4.89
CA SER A 203 -9.03 7.12 -4.45
C SER A 203 -8.65 8.21 -5.44
N ALA A 204 -8.10 9.28 -4.92
CA ALA A 204 -7.59 10.38 -5.74
C ALA A 204 -6.45 11.09 -5.02
N TYR A 205 -5.51 11.64 -5.79
CA TYR A 205 -4.53 12.57 -5.27
C TYR A 205 -4.12 13.61 -6.31
N ILE A 206 -3.67 14.75 -5.83
CA ILE A 206 -2.94 15.76 -6.58
C ILE A 206 -1.53 15.82 -6.00
N SER A 207 -0.54 15.88 -6.89
CA SER A 207 0.89 15.95 -6.55
C SER A 207 1.52 17.18 -7.19
N TYR A 208 2.20 17.98 -6.40
CA TYR A 208 2.89 19.19 -6.86
C TYR A 208 4.34 19.20 -6.40
N SER A 209 5.28 19.33 -7.35
CA SER A 209 6.70 19.49 -7.07
C SER A 209 7.18 20.87 -7.50
N PRO A 210 7.26 21.83 -6.58
CA PRO A 210 7.84 23.14 -6.88
C PRO A 210 9.29 23.04 -7.34
N THR A 211 10.03 22.08 -6.79
CA THR A 211 11.44 21.79 -7.08
C THR A 211 11.68 20.28 -7.24
N ALA A 212 12.87 19.89 -7.70
CA ALA A 212 13.26 18.49 -7.87
C ALA A 212 13.48 17.72 -6.54
N PHE A 213 13.50 18.42 -5.42
CA PHE A 213 13.76 17.86 -4.09
C PHE A 213 12.58 18.01 -3.13
N LEU A 214 11.49 18.66 -3.54
CA LEU A 214 10.33 18.91 -2.70
C LEU A 214 9.04 18.54 -3.44
N ASN A 215 8.19 17.76 -2.80
CA ASN A 215 6.89 17.35 -3.32
C ASN A 215 5.82 17.46 -2.24
N PHE A 216 4.66 17.95 -2.62
CA PHE A 216 3.45 18.01 -1.80
C PHE A 216 2.34 17.21 -2.45
N GLN A 217 1.60 16.45 -1.66
CA GLN A 217 0.44 15.71 -2.10
C GLN A 217 -0.74 15.93 -1.15
N ILE A 218 -1.92 16.01 -1.72
CA ILE A 218 -3.18 15.99 -1.01
C ILE A 218 -4.10 15.00 -1.71
N GLY A 219 -4.83 14.22 -0.95
CA GLY A 219 -5.72 13.23 -1.57
C GLY A 219 -6.40 12.32 -0.56
N ASN A 220 -6.94 11.25 -1.10
CA ASN A 220 -7.52 10.13 -0.37
C ASN A 220 -6.93 8.84 -0.95
N ASP A 221 -5.96 8.25 -0.27
CA ASP A 221 -5.21 7.10 -0.75
C ASP A 221 -4.56 6.33 0.41
N LYS A 222 -3.85 5.25 0.08
CA LYS A 222 -3.09 4.40 1.00
C LYS A 222 -1.60 4.67 0.92
N HIS A 223 -0.88 4.35 2.00
CA HIS A 223 0.57 4.37 2.06
C HIS A 223 1.10 3.06 2.64
N PHE A 224 2.36 2.77 2.33
CA PHE A 224 3.06 1.61 2.86
C PHE A 224 4.50 2.01 3.21
N ILE A 225 4.98 1.60 4.38
CA ILE A 225 6.34 1.85 4.85
C ILE A 225 7.03 0.51 5.10
N GLY A 226 7.97 0.16 4.26
CA GLY A 226 8.73 -1.07 4.36
C GLY A 226 9.28 -1.56 3.02
N ASP A 227 10.07 -2.62 3.09
CA ASP A 227 10.66 -3.30 1.94
C ASP A 227 10.21 -4.78 1.85
N GLY A 228 9.36 -5.20 2.79
CA GLY A 228 8.76 -6.52 2.91
C GLY A 228 7.42 -6.70 2.20
N TYR A 229 6.85 -7.88 2.34
CA TYR A 229 5.48 -8.19 1.92
C TYR A 229 4.46 -7.60 2.89
N ARG A 230 4.70 -7.72 4.19
CA ARG A 230 3.97 -7.04 5.26
C ARG A 230 4.71 -5.78 5.70
N SER A 231 4.08 -4.99 6.53
CA SER A 231 4.73 -3.91 7.29
C SER A 231 4.24 -3.91 8.73
N LEU A 232 5.18 -3.72 9.64
CA LEU A 232 4.88 -3.48 11.04
C LEU A 232 4.77 -1.99 11.37
N LEU A 233 5.04 -1.08 10.43
CA LEU A 233 5.05 0.37 10.63
C LEU A 233 3.78 1.03 10.10
N LEU A 234 3.58 1.02 8.79
CA LEU A 234 2.38 1.47 8.11
C LEU A 234 2.16 0.61 6.87
N SER A 235 0.98 0.06 6.71
CA SER A 235 0.64 -0.85 5.63
C SER A 235 -0.57 -0.37 4.82
N ASP A 236 -0.75 -0.95 3.66
CA ASP A 236 -1.91 -0.75 2.78
C ASP A 236 -3.03 -1.80 2.99
N VAL A 237 -3.01 -2.50 4.14
CA VAL A 237 -4.03 -3.52 4.48
C VAL A 237 -5.39 -2.91 4.82
N SER A 238 -5.43 -1.71 5.39
CA SER A 238 -6.67 -0.98 5.66
C SER A 238 -7.22 -0.31 4.38
N THR A 239 -8.37 0.35 4.47
CA THR A 239 -8.89 1.18 3.37
C THR A 239 -8.09 2.47 3.22
N ASN A 240 -8.36 3.24 2.17
CA ASN A 240 -7.77 4.56 1.94
C ASN A 240 -8.32 5.61 2.93
N TYR A 241 -7.53 6.65 3.16
CA TYR A 241 -7.82 7.76 4.07
C TYR A 241 -7.46 9.11 3.44
N PRO A 242 -8.17 10.19 3.79
CA PRO A 242 -7.78 11.55 3.45
C PRO A 242 -6.42 11.88 4.03
N PHE A 243 -5.54 12.49 3.24
CA PHE A 243 -4.19 12.80 3.67
C PHE A 243 -3.61 14.09 3.05
N ILE A 244 -2.62 14.64 3.74
CA ILE A 244 -1.64 15.60 3.21
C ILE A 244 -0.26 15.00 3.43
N ARG A 245 0.58 14.99 2.40
CA ARG A 245 1.93 14.47 2.45
C ARG A 245 2.92 15.51 1.92
N ALA A 246 4.02 15.71 2.65
CA ALA A 246 5.19 16.43 2.18
C ALA A 246 6.38 15.48 2.11
N THR A 247 7.10 15.50 0.99
CA THR A 247 8.33 14.71 0.79
C THR A 247 9.46 15.64 0.43
N ALA A 248 10.58 15.54 1.15
CA ALA A 248 11.78 16.36 0.90
C ALA A 248 13.03 15.47 0.78
N LEU A 249 13.91 15.83 -0.15
CA LEU A 249 15.18 15.16 -0.39
C LEU A 249 16.33 16.08 0.00
N PHE A 250 17.21 15.58 0.85
CA PHE A 250 18.35 16.32 1.39
C PHE A 250 19.68 15.64 1.05
N LEU A 251 20.79 16.34 1.28
CA LEU A 251 22.17 15.84 1.15
C LEU A 251 22.40 15.08 -0.17
N LYS A 252 22.16 15.76 -1.30
CA LYS A 252 22.26 15.16 -2.66
C LYS A 252 21.43 13.90 -2.81
N ARG A 253 20.20 13.92 -2.25
CA ARG A 253 19.23 12.81 -2.24
C ARG A 253 19.61 11.60 -1.38
N LYS A 254 20.59 11.72 -0.48
CA LYS A 254 20.91 10.64 0.46
C LYS A 254 19.88 10.47 1.56
N ILE A 255 19.15 11.55 1.91
CA ILE A 255 18.08 11.52 2.89
C ILE A 255 16.76 11.87 2.22
N GLN A 256 15.75 11.03 2.41
CA GLN A 256 14.37 11.35 2.09
C GLN A 256 13.58 11.47 3.40
N TYR A 257 12.94 12.60 3.58
CA TYR A 257 12.00 12.83 4.67
C TYR A 257 10.57 12.87 4.13
N ASN A 258 9.68 12.13 4.77
CA ASN A 258 8.24 12.14 4.50
C ASN A 258 7.51 12.55 5.77
N LYS A 259 6.65 13.55 5.65
CA LYS A 259 5.63 13.92 6.64
C LYS A 259 4.27 13.59 6.05
N LEU A 260 3.52 12.72 6.71
CA LEU A 260 2.15 12.37 6.37
C LEU A 260 1.24 12.80 7.52
N HIS A 261 0.16 13.49 7.19
CA HIS A 261 -0.94 13.75 8.10
C HIS A 261 -2.21 13.21 7.47
N ALA A 262 -2.98 12.42 8.23
CA ALA A 262 -4.15 11.70 7.72
C ALA A 262 -5.32 11.76 8.71
N GLU A 263 -6.54 11.77 8.18
CA GLU A 263 -7.76 11.62 8.96
C GLU A 263 -8.19 10.14 8.91
N LEU A 264 -8.46 9.57 10.07
CA LEU A 264 -8.88 8.19 10.23
C LEU A 264 -10.31 8.13 10.79
N THR A 265 -11.01 7.05 10.51
CA THR A 265 -12.40 6.84 10.93
C THR A 265 -12.53 5.55 11.70
N ASN A 266 -13.14 5.61 12.89
CA ASN A 266 -13.66 4.44 13.59
C ASN A 266 -15.10 4.20 13.14
N LEU A 267 -15.49 2.95 12.88
CA LEU A 267 -16.87 2.62 12.48
C LEU A 267 -17.84 2.58 13.69
N GLU A 268 -17.54 3.37 14.70
CA GLU A 268 -18.40 3.64 15.82
C GLU A 268 -19.16 4.95 15.59
N ARG A 269 -20.49 4.92 15.74
CA ARG A 269 -21.30 6.12 15.54
C ARG A 269 -21.20 7.05 16.74
N ARG A 270 -21.31 8.34 16.48
CA ARG A 270 -21.45 9.35 17.55
C ARG A 270 -22.78 9.14 18.28
N ASP A 271 -22.77 9.21 19.61
CA ASP A 271 -23.92 8.93 20.48
C ASP A 271 -25.09 9.91 20.33
N LYS A 272 -24.94 11.00 19.61
CA LYS A 272 -25.92 12.07 19.44
C LYS A 272 -26.43 12.22 18.01
N GLY A 273 -26.88 11.15 17.41
CA GLY A 273 -27.42 11.25 16.07
C GLY A 273 -28.62 10.33 15.87
N SER A 274 -29.83 10.89 15.90
CA SER A 274 -31.04 10.21 15.44
C SER A 274 -31.08 10.00 13.92
N VAL A 275 -30.04 10.40 13.19
CA VAL A 275 -29.96 10.30 11.72
C VAL A 275 -29.20 9.03 11.36
N PRO A 276 -29.72 8.19 10.43
CA PRO A 276 -29.02 6.98 9.97
C PRO A 276 -27.60 7.25 9.42
N GLU A 277 -27.35 8.49 9.02
CA GLU A 277 -26.09 9.01 8.50
C GLU A 277 -25.24 9.69 9.58
N ALA A 278 -25.57 9.50 10.87
CA ALA A 278 -24.78 10.05 11.96
C ALA A 278 -23.30 9.71 11.74
N LEU A 279 -22.49 10.74 11.77
CA LEU A 279 -21.06 10.68 11.45
C LEU A 279 -20.36 9.67 12.37
N PHE A 280 -19.46 8.90 11.79
CA PHE A 280 -18.56 8.05 12.54
C PHE A 280 -17.55 8.89 13.33
N LYS A 281 -17.05 8.32 14.41
CA LYS A 281 -15.99 8.93 15.21
C LYS A 281 -14.71 9.02 14.38
N ARG A 282 -14.03 10.16 14.52
CA ARG A 282 -12.80 10.45 13.78
C ARG A 282 -11.62 10.57 14.72
N LYS A 283 -10.45 10.37 14.16
CA LYS A 283 -9.14 10.60 14.77
C LYS A 283 -8.17 11.04 13.69
N THR A 284 -7.03 11.56 14.08
CA THR A 284 -5.99 11.97 13.12
C THR A 284 -4.71 11.20 13.38
N MET A 285 -3.96 10.96 12.32
CA MET A 285 -2.66 10.32 12.37
C MET A 285 -1.61 11.26 11.77
N SER A 286 -0.48 11.33 12.43
CA SER A 286 0.70 12.05 11.96
C SER A 286 1.87 11.10 11.89
N VAL A 287 2.50 10.96 10.72
CA VAL A 287 3.64 10.07 10.50
C VAL A 287 4.84 10.86 10.03
N HIS A 288 5.99 10.57 10.63
CA HIS A 288 7.31 11.00 10.18
C HIS A 288 8.11 9.77 9.75
N PHE A 289 8.71 9.85 8.57
CA PHE A 289 9.61 8.80 8.10
C PHE A 289 10.84 9.42 7.46
N ILE A 290 12.00 9.16 8.05
CA ILE A 290 13.31 9.56 7.53
C ILE A 290 13.98 8.32 6.97
N ASN A 291 14.29 8.31 5.69
CA ASN A 291 15.05 7.24 5.06
C ASN A 291 16.42 7.76 4.64
N TRP A 292 17.46 7.21 5.24
CA TRP A 292 18.85 7.56 4.99
C TRP A 292 19.57 6.45 4.22
N THR A 293 19.95 6.73 2.99
CA THR A 293 20.86 5.91 2.20
C THR A 293 22.29 6.22 2.65
N THR A 294 22.79 5.50 3.66
CA THR A 294 24.14 5.70 4.23
C THR A 294 25.20 5.34 3.20
N THR A 295 24.98 4.23 2.50
CA THR A 295 25.78 3.73 1.38
C THR A 295 24.85 3.24 0.27
N ASN A 296 25.38 2.89 -0.91
CA ASN A 296 24.57 2.35 -2.00
C ASN A 296 23.97 0.96 -1.72
N TRP A 297 24.39 0.32 -0.63
CA TRP A 297 23.91 -1.00 -0.23
C TRP A 297 23.12 -1.00 1.10
N LEU A 298 23.17 0.10 1.88
CA LEU A 298 22.51 0.19 3.19
C LEU A 298 21.57 1.39 3.26
N ASN A 299 20.30 1.13 3.55
CA ASN A 299 19.28 2.13 3.85
C ASN A 299 18.78 1.93 5.28
N ILE A 300 18.68 3.02 6.03
CA ILE A 300 18.16 3.05 7.40
C ILE A 300 16.98 4.01 7.43
N GLY A 301 15.82 3.53 7.85
CA GLY A 301 14.59 4.29 8.01
C GLY A 301 14.24 4.49 9.48
N LEU A 302 13.95 5.71 9.89
CA LEU A 302 13.43 6.02 11.22
C LEU A 302 11.96 6.43 11.08
N PHE A 303 11.12 5.84 11.89
CA PHE A 303 9.67 6.01 11.88
C PHE A 303 9.16 6.56 13.21
N GLU A 304 8.24 7.48 13.15
CA GLU A 304 7.38 7.91 14.24
C GLU A 304 5.96 8.03 13.73
N SER A 305 5.02 7.51 14.46
CA SER A 305 3.59 7.71 14.24
C SER A 305 2.94 8.19 15.51
N THR A 306 2.02 9.14 15.38
CA THR A 306 1.19 9.64 16.49
C THR A 306 -0.27 9.64 16.08
N VAL A 307 -1.14 9.02 16.88
CA VAL A 307 -2.59 9.03 16.68
C VAL A 307 -3.24 9.92 17.72
N TRP A 308 -4.01 10.89 17.25
CA TRP A 308 -4.66 11.91 18.07
C TRP A 308 -6.16 11.70 18.07
N GLN A 309 -6.74 11.71 19.25
CA GLN A 309 -8.17 11.79 19.41
C GLN A 309 -8.66 13.18 18.97
N THR A 310 -9.73 13.24 18.19
CA THR A 310 -10.37 14.50 17.76
C THR A 310 -11.73 14.73 18.40
N GLU A 311 -12.22 13.76 19.14
CA GLU A 311 -13.55 13.77 19.76
C GLU A 311 -13.50 13.02 21.09
N ASP A 312 -14.29 13.45 22.05
CA ASP A 312 -14.57 12.75 23.32
C ASP A 312 -16.08 12.69 23.60
N SER A 313 -16.44 12.29 24.80
CA SER A 313 -17.86 12.22 25.24
C SER A 313 -18.55 13.59 25.25
N SER A 314 -17.79 14.68 25.34
CA SER A 314 -18.31 16.06 25.36
C SER A 314 -18.46 16.67 23.97
N GLY A 315 -17.82 16.08 22.94
CA GLY A 315 -17.92 16.53 21.55
C GLY A 315 -16.55 16.58 20.83
N THR A 316 -16.44 17.52 19.88
CA THR A 316 -15.21 17.70 19.11
C THR A 316 -14.16 18.45 19.93
N LEU A 317 -12.97 17.89 20.02
CA LEU A 317 -11.82 18.50 20.69
C LEU A 317 -11.21 19.62 19.84
N PRO A 318 -10.60 20.64 20.45
CA PRO A 318 -9.85 21.67 19.75
C PRO A 318 -8.71 21.06 18.93
N PHE A 319 -8.44 21.63 17.76
CA PHE A 319 -7.35 21.17 16.92
C PHE A 319 -5.99 21.43 17.61
N ASN A 320 -5.21 20.38 17.79
CA ASN A 320 -3.87 20.48 18.36
C ASN A 320 -2.82 20.68 17.24
N PHE A 321 -2.21 21.85 17.17
CA PHE A 321 -1.21 22.18 16.13
C PHE A 321 0.05 21.31 16.18
N MET A 322 0.34 20.62 17.29
CA MET A 322 1.42 19.64 17.37
C MET A 322 1.27 18.50 16.36
N GLN A 323 0.07 18.22 15.89
CA GLN A 323 -0.18 17.23 14.81
C GLN A 323 0.52 17.62 13.50
N LEU A 324 0.69 18.90 13.24
CA LEU A 324 1.36 19.44 12.04
C LEU A 324 2.85 19.71 12.24
N ASN A 325 3.38 19.49 13.45
CA ASN A 325 4.80 19.68 13.73
C ASN A 325 5.66 18.98 12.66
N PRO A 326 6.61 19.67 12.00
CA PRO A 326 7.45 19.08 10.97
C PRO A 326 8.68 18.35 11.52
N ILE A 327 8.96 18.43 12.82
CA ILE A 327 10.19 17.90 13.43
C ILE A 327 9.89 16.49 13.96
N PRO A 328 10.59 15.45 13.48
CA PRO A 328 10.40 14.08 13.95
C PRO A 328 10.71 13.92 15.44
N PHE A 329 10.04 13.01 16.10
CA PHE A 329 10.21 12.59 17.49
C PHE A 329 9.89 13.64 18.55
N VAL A 330 9.59 14.88 18.20
CA VAL A 330 9.25 15.94 19.18
C VAL A 330 8.00 15.57 19.97
N ASN A 331 6.97 15.04 19.29
CA ASN A 331 5.73 14.66 19.96
C ASN A 331 5.98 13.54 20.99
N THR A 332 6.67 12.49 20.60
CA THR A 332 6.98 11.37 21.49
C THR A 332 7.91 11.76 22.64
N LEU A 333 8.90 12.60 22.39
CA LEU A 333 9.87 13.05 23.41
C LEU A 333 9.25 14.01 24.42
N THR A 334 8.31 14.86 24.01
CA THR A 334 7.71 15.87 24.89
C THR A 334 6.54 15.33 25.72
N THR A 335 5.76 14.40 25.18
CA THR A 335 4.52 13.93 25.81
C THR A 335 4.50 12.42 26.10
N GLY A 336 5.55 11.67 25.70
CA GLY A 336 5.62 10.23 25.87
C GLY A 336 4.79 9.44 24.87
N PHE A 337 4.58 8.15 25.14
CA PHE A 337 3.90 7.22 24.21
C PHE A 337 2.39 7.22 24.34
N ASN A 338 1.85 7.31 25.55
CA ASN A 338 0.42 7.22 25.84
C ASN A 338 -0.03 8.38 26.75
N ASN A 339 -0.55 9.43 26.16
CA ASN A 339 -1.07 10.58 26.88
C ASN A 339 -2.22 11.24 26.10
N THR A 340 -2.01 12.50 25.64
CA THR A 340 -2.96 13.21 24.75
C THR A 340 -3.03 12.61 23.35
N HIS A 341 -2.08 11.75 23.01
CA HIS A 341 -1.97 10.97 21.78
C HIS A 341 -1.31 9.63 22.07
N HIS A 342 -1.44 8.69 21.13
CA HIS A 342 -0.74 7.43 21.14
C HIS A 342 0.41 7.49 20.13
N SER A 343 1.63 7.26 20.60
CA SER A 343 2.85 7.30 19.77
C SER A 343 3.47 5.92 19.61
N SER A 344 4.03 5.68 18.44
CA SER A 344 4.85 4.50 18.14
C SER A 344 6.10 4.95 17.39
N VAL A 345 7.23 4.33 17.70
CA VAL A 345 8.50 4.58 17.01
C VAL A 345 9.02 3.31 16.37
N GLY A 346 9.76 3.43 15.27
CA GLY A 346 10.23 2.26 14.56
C GLY A 346 11.49 2.46 13.75
N LEU A 347 12.09 1.34 13.39
CA LEU A 347 13.28 1.23 12.57
C LEU A 347 12.95 0.39 11.34
N ASN A 348 13.43 0.81 10.18
CA ASN A 348 13.41 0.02 8.94
C ASN A 348 14.84 -0.05 8.40
N VAL A 349 15.33 -1.23 8.14
CA VAL A 349 16.68 -1.44 7.60
C VAL A 349 16.58 -2.26 6.32
N LYS A 350 17.28 -1.82 5.26
CA LYS A 350 17.43 -2.59 4.04
C LYS A 350 18.91 -2.70 3.67
N ILE A 351 19.34 -3.92 3.40
CA ILE A 351 20.70 -4.28 3.03
C ILE A 351 20.67 -4.97 1.66
N LYS A 352 21.33 -4.36 0.68
CA LYS A 352 21.51 -4.96 -0.65
C LYS A 352 22.84 -5.71 -0.68
N LEU A 353 22.80 -6.97 -1.03
CA LEU A 353 23.99 -7.82 -1.13
C LEU A 353 24.40 -8.04 -2.60
N PRO A 354 25.70 -8.29 -2.89
CA PRO A 354 26.21 -8.47 -4.25
C PRO A 354 25.55 -9.62 -5.03
N PHE A 355 25.08 -10.66 -4.31
CA PHE A 355 24.51 -11.88 -4.91
C PHE A 355 23.02 -11.71 -5.29
N LYS A 356 22.60 -10.51 -5.69
CA LYS A 356 21.19 -10.20 -6.03
C LYS A 356 20.21 -10.55 -4.89
N THR A 357 20.66 -10.38 -3.67
CA THR A 357 19.89 -10.62 -2.46
C THR A 357 19.67 -9.31 -1.71
N VAL A 358 18.47 -9.12 -1.22
CA VAL A 358 18.12 -8.00 -0.35
C VAL A 358 17.63 -8.56 0.97
N LEU A 359 18.25 -8.13 2.05
CA LEU A 359 17.78 -8.36 3.41
C LEU A 359 17.01 -7.12 3.87
N TYR A 360 15.95 -7.32 4.62
CA TYR A 360 15.19 -6.23 5.23
C TYR A 360 14.73 -6.60 6.62
N HIS A 361 14.59 -5.56 7.44
CA HIS A 361 14.21 -5.69 8.83
C HIS A 361 13.34 -4.49 9.25
N GLN A 362 12.34 -4.75 10.08
CA GLN A 362 11.60 -3.72 10.79
C GLN A 362 11.53 -4.06 12.28
N THR A 363 11.57 -3.01 13.09
CA THR A 363 11.22 -3.06 14.50
C THR A 363 10.29 -1.91 14.80
N VAL A 364 9.24 -2.17 15.55
CA VAL A 364 8.36 -1.15 16.12
C VAL A 364 8.39 -1.29 17.64
N TYR A 365 8.41 -0.15 18.30
CA TYR A 365 8.27 -0.01 19.75
C TYR A 365 7.11 0.94 20.06
N ASP A 366 6.24 0.48 20.94
CA ASP A 366 5.01 1.15 21.31
C ASP A 366 4.77 0.93 22.83
N GLY A 367 5.76 1.25 23.63
CA GLY A 367 5.75 0.91 25.05
C GLY A 367 5.33 2.04 25.96
N ASN A 368 4.78 1.67 27.08
CA ASN A 368 4.71 2.47 28.29
C ASN A 368 5.80 2.00 29.25
N LYS A 369 6.07 2.74 30.34
CA LYS A 369 7.14 2.42 31.30
C LYS A 369 7.10 1.01 31.89
N ASP A 370 5.91 0.42 31.94
CA ASP A 370 5.64 -0.84 32.61
C ASP A 370 5.40 -2.02 31.64
N ASP A 371 5.46 -1.79 30.31
CA ASP A 371 5.04 -2.80 29.35
C ASP A 371 5.88 -2.73 28.06
N THR A 372 6.58 -3.81 27.72
CA THR A 372 7.41 -3.88 26.52
C THR A 372 6.56 -4.31 25.34
N ARG A 373 6.10 -3.35 24.55
CA ARG A 373 5.33 -3.57 23.32
C ARG A 373 6.24 -3.46 22.11
N ILE A 374 6.56 -4.58 21.52
CA ILE A 374 7.53 -4.66 20.40
C ILE A 374 7.00 -5.53 19.28
N GLY A 375 7.27 -5.12 18.04
CA GLY A 375 7.11 -5.94 16.86
C GLY A 375 8.42 -6.06 16.11
N ILE A 376 8.68 -7.22 15.52
CA ILE A 376 9.90 -7.53 14.77
C ILE A 376 9.53 -8.20 13.45
N GLN A 377 10.11 -7.71 12.35
CA GLN A 377 10.06 -8.32 11.03
C GLN A 377 11.48 -8.57 10.55
N GLY A 378 11.69 -9.71 9.92
CA GLY A 378 12.91 -10.02 9.20
C GLY A 378 12.59 -10.74 7.91
N GLY A 379 13.28 -10.38 6.82
CA GLY A 379 13.03 -11.06 5.55
C GLY A 379 14.16 -10.92 4.55
N LEU A 380 14.04 -11.68 3.50
CA LEU A 380 14.97 -11.67 2.37
C LEU A 380 14.21 -11.77 1.04
N SER A 381 14.78 -11.13 0.02
CA SER A 381 14.35 -11.30 -1.38
C SER A 381 15.55 -11.67 -2.23
N TYR A 382 15.41 -12.73 -3.03
CA TYR A 382 16.46 -13.24 -3.91
C TYR A 382 16.04 -13.13 -5.38
N TYR A 383 16.89 -12.51 -6.18
CA TYR A 383 16.67 -12.23 -7.60
C TYR A 383 17.68 -12.90 -8.52
N GLY A 384 18.53 -13.81 -7.99
CA GLY A 384 19.67 -14.39 -8.72
C GLY A 384 19.32 -15.35 -9.84
N ILE A 385 18.14 -15.97 -9.79
CA ILE A 385 17.67 -16.90 -10.83
C ILE A 385 16.88 -16.10 -11.87
N LYS A 386 17.18 -16.37 -13.14
CA LYS A 386 16.51 -15.71 -14.28
C LYS A 386 15.00 -15.93 -14.23
N ASN A 387 14.24 -14.87 -14.39
CA ASN A 387 12.77 -14.88 -14.36
C ASN A 387 12.12 -15.26 -13.01
N LEU A 388 12.90 -15.61 -12.00
CA LEU A 388 12.41 -16.04 -10.69
C LEU A 388 12.74 -14.99 -9.62
N THR A 389 11.83 -14.82 -8.68
CA THR A 389 12.04 -14.07 -7.44
C THR A 389 11.54 -14.92 -6.30
N ILE A 390 12.37 -15.07 -5.27
CA ILE A 390 12.01 -15.78 -4.05
C ILE A 390 12.04 -14.77 -2.91
N GLN A 391 11.01 -14.75 -2.09
CA GLN A 391 10.92 -13.92 -0.89
C GLN A 391 10.52 -14.79 0.30
N SER A 392 11.17 -14.57 1.43
CA SER A 392 10.80 -15.17 2.71
C SER A 392 10.75 -14.07 3.77
N GLU A 393 9.77 -14.14 4.66
CA GLU A 393 9.52 -13.12 5.66
C GLU A 393 8.98 -13.73 6.93
N PHE A 394 9.50 -13.30 8.07
CA PHE A 394 9.00 -13.62 9.40
C PHE A 394 8.55 -12.34 10.08
N ASN A 395 7.36 -12.37 10.66
CA ASN A 395 6.73 -11.26 11.38
C ASN A 395 6.29 -11.75 12.76
N THR A 396 6.54 -10.96 13.78
CA THR A 396 6.01 -11.19 15.13
C THR A 396 5.68 -9.87 15.80
N MET A 397 4.66 -9.87 16.63
CA MET A 397 4.25 -8.70 17.39
C MET A 397 3.70 -9.13 18.75
N SER A 398 4.19 -8.50 19.82
CA SER A 398 3.71 -8.76 21.17
C SER A 398 2.25 -8.27 21.35
N PRO A 399 1.55 -8.74 22.38
CA PRO A 399 0.22 -8.23 22.73
C PRO A 399 0.21 -6.71 22.91
N ASP A 400 -0.95 -6.09 22.68
CA ASP A 400 -1.28 -4.69 22.96
C ASP A 400 -0.46 -3.63 22.20
N VAL A 401 0.43 -4.04 21.30
CA VAL A 401 1.08 -3.09 20.36
C VAL A 401 0.00 -2.41 19.53
N TYR A 402 0.09 -1.08 19.42
CA TYR A 402 -0.89 -0.24 18.71
C TYR A 402 -2.26 -0.12 19.39
N GLU A 403 -2.46 -0.70 20.56
CA GLU A 403 -3.64 -0.46 21.39
C GLU A 403 -3.38 0.67 22.39
N SER A 404 -4.30 1.62 22.49
CA SER A 404 -4.19 2.68 23.48
C SER A 404 -4.78 2.20 24.83
N ASN A 405 -4.02 2.35 25.89
CA ASN A 405 -4.46 2.01 27.25
C ASN A 405 -5.63 2.86 27.74
N ASN A 406 -5.78 4.05 27.20
CA ASN A 406 -6.73 5.03 27.71
C ASN A 406 -8.01 5.14 26.87
N ASN A 407 -7.99 4.71 25.62
CA ASN A 407 -9.12 4.98 24.75
C ASN A 407 -9.02 4.28 23.38
N ASN A 408 -10.06 3.55 22.97
CA ASN A 408 -10.19 2.97 21.61
C ASN A 408 -10.07 4.02 20.50
N TYR A 409 -10.23 5.31 20.80
CA TYR A 409 -10.12 6.40 19.83
C TYR A 409 -8.68 6.75 19.41
N GLN A 410 -7.68 6.22 20.10
CA GLN A 410 -6.26 6.43 19.79
C GLN A 410 -5.58 5.17 19.20
N GLY A 411 -6.30 4.07 19.03
CA GLY A 411 -5.76 2.85 18.43
C GLY A 411 -5.29 3.08 16.98
N TYR A 412 -4.24 2.36 16.59
CA TYR A 412 -3.64 2.44 15.24
C TYR A 412 -4.43 1.60 14.23
N ASN A 413 -5.68 2.01 14.00
CA ASN A 413 -6.61 1.34 13.09
C ASN A 413 -7.46 2.35 12.31
N HIS A 414 -8.06 1.88 11.21
CA HIS A 414 -8.94 2.65 10.34
C HIS A 414 -10.01 1.73 9.74
N TYR A 415 -11.29 2.12 9.82
CA TYR A 415 -12.41 1.29 9.34
C TYR A 415 -12.37 -0.14 9.89
N ASN A 416 -12.18 -0.27 11.20
CA ASN A 416 -12.06 -1.55 11.93
C ASN A 416 -10.92 -2.47 11.42
N GLN A 417 -9.97 -1.93 10.66
CA GLN A 417 -8.82 -2.65 10.12
C GLN A 417 -7.52 -2.04 10.68
N PRO A 418 -6.52 -2.85 11.03
CA PRO A 418 -5.24 -2.33 11.50
C PRO A 418 -4.54 -1.53 10.40
N LEU A 419 -3.71 -0.56 10.78
CA LEU A 419 -2.91 0.24 9.85
C LEU A 419 -1.52 -0.34 9.60
N ALA A 420 -1.05 -1.27 10.44
CA ALA A 420 0.23 -1.95 10.28
C ALA A 420 0.03 -3.37 9.71
N HIS A 421 0.09 -4.37 10.54
CA HIS A 421 -0.05 -5.76 10.12
C HIS A 421 -1.51 -6.21 10.16
N LEU A 422 -1.91 -7.08 9.21
CA LEU A 422 -3.32 -7.50 9.09
C LEU A 422 -3.88 -8.25 10.32
N TYR A 423 -3.04 -8.97 11.06
CA TYR A 423 -3.42 -9.63 12.32
C TYR A 423 -3.48 -8.67 13.52
N GLY A 424 -3.11 -7.39 13.33
CA GLY A 424 -3.03 -6.42 14.42
C GLY A 424 -1.82 -6.67 15.29
N ASN A 425 -2.02 -7.25 16.47
CA ASN A 425 -0.98 -7.61 17.44
C ASN A 425 -1.11 -9.07 17.91
N ASN A 426 -0.22 -9.52 18.80
CA ASN A 426 -0.19 -10.87 19.37
C ASN A 426 -0.23 -11.98 18.31
N PHE A 427 0.78 -12.00 17.45
CA PHE A 427 0.90 -12.97 16.38
C PHE A 427 2.35 -13.35 16.07
N ASN A 428 2.52 -14.52 15.42
CA ASN A 428 3.70 -14.94 14.70
C ASN A 428 3.28 -15.36 13.29
N GLU A 429 4.02 -14.92 12.27
CA GLU A 429 3.72 -15.24 10.87
C GLU A 429 5.01 -15.57 10.13
N LEU A 430 4.99 -16.63 9.31
CA LEU A 430 6.04 -16.97 8.35
C LEU A 430 5.45 -17.02 6.96
N ILE A 431 6.06 -16.27 6.03
CA ILE A 431 5.61 -16.18 4.64
C ILE A 431 6.73 -16.61 3.70
N GLY A 432 6.39 -17.41 2.71
CA GLY A 432 7.23 -17.71 1.56
C GLY A 432 6.51 -17.34 0.26
N ILE A 433 7.17 -16.62 -0.64
CA ILE A 433 6.60 -16.19 -1.93
C ILE A 433 7.59 -16.53 -3.04
N VAL A 434 7.10 -17.16 -4.09
CA VAL A 434 7.85 -17.44 -5.31
C VAL A 434 7.10 -16.83 -6.48
N ASN A 435 7.77 -15.93 -7.23
CA ASN A 435 7.23 -15.33 -8.44
C ASN A 435 8.07 -15.77 -9.63
N TYR A 436 7.40 -16.23 -10.69
CA TYR A 436 8.03 -16.54 -11.95
C TYR A 436 7.39 -15.72 -13.07
N LYS A 437 8.22 -15.09 -13.94
CA LYS A 437 7.74 -14.27 -15.05
C LYS A 437 8.54 -14.52 -16.31
N TYR A 438 7.87 -14.99 -17.35
CA TYR A 438 8.47 -15.23 -18.66
C TYR A 438 7.61 -14.61 -19.76
N LYS A 439 8.13 -13.57 -20.40
CA LYS A 439 7.38 -12.77 -21.38
C LYS A 439 6.07 -12.26 -20.75
N ARG A 440 4.94 -12.66 -21.30
CA ARG A 440 3.60 -12.32 -20.81
C ARG A 440 3.01 -13.31 -19.81
N LEU A 441 3.65 -14.47 -19.64
CA LEU A 441 3.27 -15.45 -18.62
C LEU A 441 3.87 -15.05 -17.28
N PHE A 442 3.08 -15.16 -16.24
CA PHE A 442 3.52 -14.95 -14.87
C PHE A 442 2.83 -15.93 -13.94
N SER A 443 3.48 -16.26 -12.86
CA SER A 443 2.89 -17.08 -11.79
C SER A 443 3.41 -16.64 -10.44
N GLN A 444 2.59 -16.84 -9.41
CA GLN A 444 2.97 -16.68 -8.03
C GLN A 444 2.51 -17.89 -7.23
N ALA A 445 3.36 -18.36 -6.33
CA ALA A 445 2.99 -19.27 -5.26
C ALA A 445 3.34 -18.60 -3.93
N LYS A 446 2.43 -18.67 -2.96
CA LYS A 446 2.57 -18.10 -1.63
C LYS A 446 2.15 -19.11 -0.59
N LEU A 447 2.96 -19.25 0.44
CA LEU A 447 2.73 -20.06 1.63
C LEU A 447 2.77 -19.14 2.85
N ASN A 448 1.74 -19.21 3.69
CA ASN A 448 1.65 -18.46 4.91
C ASN A 448 1.32 -19.39 6.07
N PHE A 449 2.11 -19.34 7.13
CA PHE A 449 1.83 -19.95 8.43
C PHE A 449 1.67 -18.84 9.45
N ALA A 450 0.54 -18.80 10.13
CA ALA A 450 0.28 -17.79 11.14
C ALA A 450 -0.30 -18.42 12.41
N GLU A 451 0.16 -17.91 13.54
CA GLU A 451 -0.45 -18.11 14.85
C GLU A 451 -0.80 -16.73 15.41
N TYR A 452 -2.05 -16.50 15.73
CA TYR A 452 -2.52 -15.19 16.16
C TYR A 452 -3.69 -15.29 17.12
N THR A 453 -3.88 -14.24 17.89
CA THR A 453 -5.10 -14.09 18.70
C THR A 453 -6.09 -13.23 17.94
N GLU A 454 -7.25 -13.80 17.62
CA GLU A 454 -8.28 -13.05 16.90
C GLU A 454 -8.79 -11.86 17.72
N ASN A 455 -8.87 -10.69 17.09
CA ASN A 455 -9.17 -9.45 17.80
C ASN A 455 -10.55 -9.39 18.46
N ILE A 456 -11.55 -10.02 17.84
CA ILE A 456 -12.95 -10.00 18.34
C ILE A 456 -13.19 -11.12 19.35
N SER A 457 -12.92 -12.36 18.96
CA SER A 457 -13.20 -13.54 19.80
C SER A 457 -12.17 -13.76 20.90
N LYS A 458 -10.98 -13.13 20.78
CA LYS A 458 -9.82 -13.33 21.65
C LYS A 458 -9.37 -14.79 21.72
N GLN A 459 -9.62 -15.55 20.67
CA GLN A 459 -9.23 -16.97 20.60
C GLN A 459 -7.89 -17.13 19.86
N ASN A 460 -7.06 -18.06 20.34
CA ASN A 460 -5.84 -18.43 19.66
C ASN A 460 -6.18 -19.22 18.41
N THR A 461 -5.66 -18.78 17.30
CA THR A 461 -5.93 -19.31 15.97
C THR A 461 -4.62 -19.67 15.28
N GLN A 462 -4.61 -20.81 14.62
CA GLN A 462 -3.52 -21.22 13.73
C GLN A 462 -4.05 -21.30 12.31
N ALA A 463 -3.39 -20.64 11.36
CA ALA A 463 -3.77 -20.67 9.95
C ALA A 463 -2.61 -21.12 9.07
N VAL A 464 -2.92 -21.99 8.11
CA VAL A 464 -2.01 -22.39 7.02
C VAL A 464 -2.71 -22.07 5.72
N ILE A 465 -2.07 -21.20 4.90
CA ILE A 465 -2.67 -20.71 3.67
C ILE A 465 -1.69 -20.91 2.53
N ILE A 466 -2.13 -21.61 1.50
CA ILE A 466 -1.39 -21.81 0.26
C ILE A 466 -2.19 -21.16 -0.86
N GLN A 467 -1.60 -20.20 -1.54
CA GLN A 467 -2.19 -19.55 -2.70
C GLN A 467 -1.26 -19.72 -3.89
N ALA A 468 -1.82 -20.09 -5.03
CA ALA A 468 -1.06 -20.16 -6.27
C ALA A 468 -1.91 -19.67 -7.43
N HIS A 469 -1.26 -18.97 -8.38
CA HIS A 469 -1.92 -18.60 -9.62
C HIS A 469 -0.96 -18.60 -10.81
N LEU A 470 -1.53 -18.77 -11.99
CA LEU A 470 -0.90 -18.64 -13.29
C LEU A 470 -1.67 -17.61 -14.10
N GLY A 471 -0.98 -16.64 -14.68
CA GLY A 471 -1.58 -15.57 -15.44
C GLY A 471 -0.92 -15.33 -16.78
N TYR A 472 -1.69 -14.77 -17.70
CA TYR A 472 -1.21 -14.25 -18.98
C TYR A 472 -1.56 -12.77 -19.11
N LEU A 473 -0.53 -11.92 -19.28
CA LEU A 473 -0.65 -10.48 -19.42
C LEU A 473 -1.08 -10.12 -20.85
N ILE A 474 -2.33 -9.73 -21.01
CA ILE A 474 -2.92 -9.34 -22.30
C ILE A 474 -2.41 -7.96 -22.71
N ASN A 475 -2.50 -6.98 -21.78
CA ASN A 475 -2.01 -5.63 -22.01
C ASN A 475 -1.11 -5.16 -20.85
N PRO A 476 0.18 -4.88 -21.10
CA PRO A 476 1.11 -4.44 -20.06
C PRO A 476 0.93 -2.98 -19.62
N SER A 477 0.23 -2.12 -20.38
CA SER A 477 0.11 -0.69 -20.05
C SER A 477 -0.81 -0.43 -18.87
N TYR A 478 -1.89 -1.21 -18.73
CA TYR A 478 -2.81 -1.16 -17.59
C TYR A 478 -3.03 -2.54 -16.95
N ASN A 479 -2.09 -3.48 -17.20
CA ASN A 479 -2.01 -4.81 -16.60
C ASN A 479 -3.28 -5.65 -16.77
N LEU A 480 -3.94 -5.58 -17.95
CA LEU A 480 -5.02 -6.49 -18.28
C LEU A 480 -4.47 -7.91 -18.39
N ALA A 481 -4.96 -8.81 -17.57
CA ALA A 481 -4.50 -10.18 -17.49
C ALA A 481 -5.67 -11.15 -17.27
N ILE A 482 -5.50 -12.37 -17.76
CA ILE A 482 -6.32 -13.52 -17.39
C ILE A 482 -5.51 -14.38 -16.41
N ILE A 483 -6.17 -14.82 -15.33
CA ILE A 483 -5.53 -15.58 -14.25
C ILE A 483 -6.38 -16.80 -13.94
N VAL A 484 -5.73 -17.92 -13.68
CA VAL A 484 -6.31 -19.10 -13.04
C VAL A 484 -5.57 -19.30 -11.72
N GLY A 485 -6.30 -19.43 -10.63
CA GLY A 485 -5.70 -19.55 -9.31
C GLY A 485 -6.42 -20.50 -8.38
N ALA A 486 -5.75 -20.85 -7.30
CA ALA A 486 -6.26 -21.68 -6.23
C ALA A 486 -5.80 -21.16 -4.86
N THR A 487 -6.68 -21.29 -3.88
CA THR A 487 -6.40 -21.03 -2.46
C THR A 487 -6.80 -22.26 -1.66
N ASN A 488 -5.84 -22.82 -0.94
CA ASN A 488 -6.08 -23.80 0.12
C ASN A 488 -5.82 -23.11 1.45
N ARG A 489 -6.82 -23.08 2.34
CA ARG A 489 -6.71 -22.51 3.67
C ARG A 489 -7.21 -23.51 4.69
N THR A 490 -6.43 -23.71 5.73
CA THR A 490 -6.82 -24.49 6.89
C THR A 490 -6.61 -23.64 8.14
N GLU A 491 -7.68 -23.42 8.86
CA GLU A 491 -7.67 -22.68 10.11
C GLU A 491 -8.10 -23.60 11.26
N ARG A 492 -7.39 -23.49 12.37
CA ARG A 492 -7.68 -24.22 13.60
C ARG A 492 -7.93 -23.24 14.73
N ILE A 493 -9.13 -23.33 15.30
CA ILE A 493 -9.56 -22.53 16.45
C ILE A 493 -9.95 -23.54 17.53
N ASN A 494 -9.17 -23.63 18.61
CA ASN A 494 -9.35 -24.66 19.63
C ASN A 494 -9.42 -26.07 19.00
N ASN A 495 -10.57 -26.74 19.11
CA ASN A 495 -10.80 -28.09 18.57
C ASN A 495 -11.54 -28.09 17.23
N SER A 496 -11.88 -26.92 16.69
CA SER A 496 -12.54 -26.82 15.37
C SER A 496 -11.53 -26.57 14.27
N THR A 497 -11.82 -27.10 13.09
CA THR A 497 -11.02 -26.89 11.89
C THR A 497 -11.92 -26.40 10.78
N ASP A 498 -11.62 -25.24 10.24
CA ASP A 498 -12.26 -24.70 9.05
C ASP A 498 -11.32 -24.83 7.85
N LYS A 499 -11.90 -25.18 6.68
CA LYS A 499 -11.15 -25.40 5.45
C LYS A 499 -11.79 -24.66 4.29
N THR A 500 -10.94 -24.14 3.41
CA THR A 500 -11.31 -23.51 2.14
C THR A 500 -10.47 -24.13 1.03
N ASN A 501 -11.10 -24.63 -0.03
CA ASN A 501 -10.45 -25.11 -1.26
C ASN A 501 -11.06 -24.38 -2.46
N TYR A 502 -10.61 -23.14 -2.65
CA TYR A 502 -11.15 -22.22 -3.64
C TYR A 502 -10.34 -22.25 -4.93
N ILE A 503 -10.99 -22.52 -6.06
CA ILE A 503 -10.40 -22.46 -7.41
C ILE A 503 -11.17 -21.40 -8.20
N TYR A 504 -10.44 -20.56 -8.94
CA TYR A 504 -11.05 -19.45 -9.67
C TYR A 504 -10.35 -19.15 -11.00
N VAL A 505 -11.10 -18.51 -11.88
CA VAL A 505 -10.60 -17.82 -13.07
C VAL A 505 -10.97 -16.34 -12.97
N SER A 506 -10.06 -15.47 -13.37
CA SER A 506 -10.28 -14.02 -13.29
C SER A 506 -9.74 -13.32 -14.53
N LEU A 507 -10.47 -12.32 -15.01
CA LEU A 507 -10.00 -11.28 -15.91
C LEU A 507 -9.86 -9.99 -15.10
N LEU A 508 -8.64 -9.51 -14.91
CA LEU A 508 -8.37 -8.35 -14.06
C LEU A 508 -7.41 -7.34 -14.69
N THR A 509 -7.42 -6.13 -14.16
CA THR A 509 -6.50 -5.05 -14.51
C THR A 509 -5.68 -4.63 -13.30
N ASN A 510 -4.98 -3.47 -13.39
CA ASN A 510 -4.12 -2.94 -12.34
C ASN A 510 -4.91 -2.47 -11.11
N LEU A 511 -5.44 -3.40 -10.36
CA LEU A 511 -5.98 -3.16 -9.02
C LEU A 511 -4.83 -3.04 -8.01
N ARG A 512 -5.13 -2.56 -6.82
CA ARG A 512 -4.18 -2.48 -5.71
C ARG A 512 -3.93 -3.84 -5.09
N ASN A 513 -2.95 -3.89 -4.17
CA ASN A 513 -2.80 -5.06 -3.32
C ASN A 513 -4.09 -5.30 -2.54
N LEU A 514 -4.55 -6.54 -2.55
CA LEU A 514 -5.63 -7.04 -1.72
C LEU A 514 -5.07 -8.21 -0.91
N TYR A 515 -5.32 -8.19 0.38
CA TYR A 515 -4.84 -9.22 1.30
C TYR A 515 -6.01 -10.12 1.67
N THR A 516 -5.99 -11.33 1.14
CA THR A 516 -6.97 -12.39 1.43
C THR A 516 -6.29 -13.60 2.08
N ASP A 517 -5.06 -13.42 2.50
CA ASP A 517 -4.17 -14.43 3.06
C ASP A 517 -4.09 -14.29 4.60
N PHE A 518 -5.24 -14.48 5.24
CA PHE A 518 -5.40 -14.47 6.71
C PHE A 518 -6.37 -15.56 7.18
#